data_974dfc49f98556ddda615b90653c7b4c
#
_entry.id   974dfc49f98556ddda615b90653c7b4c
#
_cell.length_a   1.000
_cell.length_b   1.000
_cell.length_c   1.000
_cell.angle_alpha   90.00
_cell.angle_beta   90.00
_cell.angle_gamma   90.00
#
_symmetry.space_group_name_H-M   'P 1'
#
loop_
_entity.id
_entity.type
_entity.pdbx_description
1 polymer ?
#
loop_
_entity_poly.entity_id
_entity_poly.type
_entity_poly.pdbx_seq_one_letter_code
_entity_poly.pdbx_strand_id
1 'polypeptide(L)'
;MRAGIRENVRFISKTQTDSSALVAGTFGLHASLTLSDASLDECRAAVSSDTGFHVHTAEHESDEYDSLNKTGLRVIDRLHKHGILGPRTITAHGVHFDAREIQLLCDTETWLSHQPRSNMNNGVGVTPVESMMRAGIRVCLGNDGFSNAMWEEWKAAYLLHKAHHRDPRRMHGYDVQQMAIYNNAALANVFFQNAPIGRLIPGAFADIIFVDYHPNTPMTAGNLPWHIIFGMQQSMVTATIVAGKLLMKDRQLLTLDEEEISAKAREIAPSVWGRYQAEVAKIM
;
A
#
# COMPACT_ATOMS: atom_id res chain seq x y z
N MET A 1 -11.62 15.14 13.83
CA MET A 1 -10.32 15.59 13.33
C MET A 1 -9.25 15.64 14.43
N ARG A 2 -9.26 16.56 15.43
CA ARG A 2 -8.17 16.70 16.44
C ARG A 2 -7.82 15.43 17.22
N ALA A 3 -8.77 14.53 17.49
CA ALA A 3 -8.49 13.25 18.12
C ALA A 3 -7.63 12.35 17.20
N GLY A 4 -7.92 12.33 15.91
CA GLY A 4 -7.12 11.59 14.92
C GLY A 4 -5.71 12.16 14.77
N ILE A 5 -5.55 13.49 14.78
CA ILE A 5 -4.22 14.13 14.77
C ILE A 5 -3.40 13.68 15.99
N ARG A 6 -3.98 13.79 17.21
CA ARG A 6 -3.29 13.34 18.43
C ARG A 6 -2.89 11.86 18.39
N GLU A 7 -3.74 10.99 17.85
CA GLU A 7 -3.45 9.57 17.74
C GLU A 7 -2.32 9.28 16.74
N ASN A 8 -2.30 9.95 15.58
CA ASN A 8 -1.19 9.86 14.63
C ASN A 8 0.13 10.28 15.28
N VAL A 9 0.15 11.45 15.94
CA VAL A 9 1.35 11.96 16.65
C VAL A 9 1.79 10.98 17.74
N ARG A 10 0.85 10.48 18.56
CA ARG A 10 1.15 9.51 19.61
C ARG A 10 1.79 8.22 19.04
N PHE A 11 1.18 7.69 17.97
CA PHE A 11 1.69 6.46 17.35
C PHE A 11 3.08 6.64 16.74
N ILE A 12 3.27 7.71 15.95
CA ILE A 12 4.57 8.02 15.33
C ILE A 12 5.66 8.17 16.42
N SER A 13 5.36 8.94 17.49
CA SER A 13 6.30 9.10 18.61
C SER A 13 6.63 7.77 19.29
N LYS A 14 5.63 6.88 19.45
CA LYS A 14 5.84 5.54 20.00
C LYS A 14 6.77 4.71 19.13
N THR A 15 6.58 4.72 17.80
CA THR A 15 7.41 3.92 16.88
C THR A 15 8.86 4.41 16.82
N GLN A 16 9.09 5.71 17.01
CA GLN A 16 10.46 6.28 17.07
C GLN A 16 11.26 5.81 18.29
N THR A 17 10.59 5.41 19.36
CA THR A 17 11.20 4.89 20.59
C THR A 17 11.18 3.36 20.68
N ASP A 18 10.60 2.68 19.69
CA ASP A 18 10.52 1.21 19.66
C ASP A 18 11.87 0.60 19.28
N SER A 19 12.49 -0.06 20.27
CA SER A 19 13.77 -0.76 20.07
C SER A 19 13.65 -2.05 19.26
N SER A 20 12.44 -2.57 19.02
CA SER A 20 12.23 -3.80 18.23
C SER A 20 12.58 -3.61 16.76
N ALA A 21 12.53 -2.37 16.26
CA ALA A 21 12.67 -2.03 14.84
C ALA A 21 11.68 -2.76 13.90
N LEU A 22 10.55 -3.22 14.45
CA LEU A 22 9.52 -3.96 13.70
C LEU A 22 8.36 -3.08 13.24
N VAL A 23 8.25 -1.87 13.77
CA VAL A 23 7.13 -0.95 13.52
C VAL A 23 7.65 0.43 13.20
N ALA A 24 7.13 1.02 12.13
CA ALA A 24 7.33 2.42 11.78
C ALA A 24 5.98 3.07 11.48
N GLY A 25 5.90 4.42 11.52
CA GLY A 25 4.66 5.14 11.31
C GLY A 25 4.80 6.25 10.28
N THR A 26 3.74 6.42 9.48
CA THR A 26 3.47 7.62 8.68
C THR A 26 2.24 8.31 9.24
N PHE A 27 2.05 9.59 8.91
CA PHE A 27 0.82 10.29 9.30
C PHE A 27 -0.32 9.89 8.35
N GLY A 28 -1.32 9.19 8.88
CA GLY A 28 -2.49 8.75 8.11
C GLY A 28 -3.45 9.91 7.83
N LEU A 29 -3.67 10.18 6.57
CA LEU A 29 -4.76 11.00 6.04
C LEU A 29 -5.77 10.10 5.35
N HIS A 30 -7.01 10.57 5.15
CA HIS A 30 -8.00 9.80 4.41
C HIS A 30 -7.88 10.08 2.90
N ALA A 31 -8.57 11.11 2.41
CA ALA A 31 -8.54 11.51 1.00
C ALA A 31 -8.72 13.03 0.91
N SER A 32 -8.29 13.65 -0.20
CA SER A 32 -8.38 15.09 -0.40
C SER A 32 -9.80 15.61 -0.20
N LEU A 33 -10.80 14.95 -0.76
CA LEU A 33 -12.21 15.35 -0.69
C LEU A 33 -12.78 15.38 0.73
N THR A 34 -12.21 14.64 1.68
CA THR A 34 -12.67 14.55 3.08
C THR A 34 -11.97 15.55 4.01
N LEU A 35 -11.01 16.30 3.52
CA LEU A 35 -10.17 17.21 4.29
C LEU A 35 -10.33 18.65 3.82
N SER A 36 -10.44 19.59 4.76
CA SER A 36 -10.34 21.03 4.48
C SER A 36 -8.86 21.46 4.43
N ASP A 37 -8.58 22.61 3.81
CA ASP A 37 -7.24 23.22 3.82
C ASP A 37 -6.74 23.44 5.25
N ALA A 38 -7.60 23.95 6.13
CA ALA A 38 -7.28 24.11 7.56
C ALA A 38 -6.94 22.78 8.23
N SER A 39 -7.60 21.66 7.84
CA SER A 39 -7.27 20.33 8.34
C SER A 39 -5.90 19.86 7.87
N LEU A 40 -5.55 20.11 6.61
CA LEU A 40 -4.23 19.78 6.06
C LEU A 40 -3.12 20.56 6.77
N ASP A 41 -3.34 21.86 6.99
CA ASP A 41 -2.40 22.74 7.73
C ASP A 41 -2.23 22.28 9.19
N GLU A 42 -3.33 21.95 9.90
CA GLU A 42 -3.25 21.39 11.26
C GLU A 42 -2.50 20.06 11.30
N CYS A 43 -2.73 19.16 10.33
CA CYS A 43 -2.00 17.89 10.23
C CYS A 43 -0.52 18.12 9.97
N ARG A 44 -0.17 19.00 9.02
CA ARG A 44 1.23 19.32 8.69
C ARG A 44 1.96 19.94 9.86
N ALA A 45 1.32 20.89 10.58
CA ALA A 45 1.90 21.57 11.73
C ALA A 45 2.09 20.66 12.96
N ALA A 46 1.37 19.53 13.03
CA ALA A 46 1.42 18.62 14.17
C ALA A 46 2.64 17.69 14.18
N VAL A 47 3.42 17.63 13.10
CA VAL A 47 4.54 16.70 12.93
C VAL A 47 5.78 17.40 12.37
N SER A 48 6.94 16.77 12.51
CA SER A 48 8.21 17.27 11.98
C SER A 48 8.25 17.30 10.46
N SER A 49 9.18 18.06 9.88
CA SER A 49 9.31 18.23 8.44
C SER A 49 9.64 16.93 7.69
N ASP A 50 10.27 15.99 8.36
CA ASP A 50 10.68 14.67 7.82
C ASP A 50 9.62 13.59 7.99
N THR A 51 8.47 13.91 8.61
CA THR A 51 7.34 12.97 8.72
C THR A 51 6.64 12.82 7.37
N GLY A 52 6.55 11.58 6.87
CA GLY A 52 5.78 11.26 5.68
C GLY A 52 4.30 11.07 5.99
N PHE A 53 3.49 11.21 4.96
CA PHE A 53 2.04 11.02 5.00
C PHE A 53 1.62 9.78 4.20
N HIS A 54 0.44 9.25 4.50
CA HIS A 54 -0.20 8.23 3.67
C HIS A 54 -1.64 8.67 3.38
N VAL A 55 -2.00 8.79 2.10
CA VAL A 55 -3.24 9.44 1.67
C VAL A 55 -3.76 8.82 0.36
N HIS A 56 -5.09 8.60 0.27
CA HIS A 56 -5.74 8.25 -0.99
C HIS A 56 -5.80 9.49 -1.89
N THR A 57 -5.49 9.33 -3.16
CA THR A 57 -5.37 10.44 -4.10
C THR A 57 -5.95 10.07 -5.46
N ALA A 58 -6.89 10.87 -5.94
CA ALA A 58 -7.47 10.74 -7.27
C ALA A 58 -7.85 9.27 -7.60
N GLU A 59 -8.44 8.56 -6.64
CA GLU A 59 -8.95 7.21 -6.83
C GLU A 59 -10.15 7.25 -7.79
N HIS A 60 -11.11 8.12 -7.53
CA HIS A 60 -12.25 8.39 -8.38
C HIS A 60 -12.17 9.85 -8.86
N GLU A 61 -12.70 10.15 -10.03
CA GLU A 61 -12.71 11.50 -10.61
C GLU A 61 -13.35 12.56 -9.72
N SER A 62 -14.30 12.14 -8.84
CA SER A 62 -14.92 13.04 -7.86
C SER A 62 -13.94 13.68 -6.89
N ASP A 63 -12.81 13.03 -6.57
CA ASP A 63 -11.76 13.61 -5.72
C ASP A 63 -11.11 14.82 -6.42
N GLU A 64 -10.87 14.71 -7.73
CA GLU A 64 -10.35 15.81 -8.55
C GLU A 64 -11.36 16.95 -8.69
N TYR A 65 -12.61 16.63 -9.02
CA TYR A 65 -13.65 17.64 -9.15
C TYR A 65 -13.94 18.38 -7.84
N ASP A 66 -13.95 17.67 -6.71
CA ASP A 66 -14.12 18.27 -5.39
C ASP A 66 -12.97 19.23 -5.06
N SER A 67 -11.73 18.82 -5.30
CA SER A 67 -10.54 19.62 -5.07
C SER A 67 -10.54 20.90 -5.93
N LEU A 68 -10.83 20.78 -7.23
CA LEU A 68 -10.93 21.91 -8.16
C LEU A 68 -12.05 22.88 -7.75
N ASN A 69 -13.23 22.36 -7.38
CA ASN A 69 -14.36 23.20 -6.98
C ASN A 69 -14.10 23.97 -5.67
N LYS A 70 -13.42 23.33 -4.72
CA LYS A 70 -13.16 23.94 -3.39
C LYS A 70 -11.97 24.89 -3.39
N THR A 71 -10.95 24.60 -4.18
CA THR A 71 -9.64 25.25 -4.04
C THR A 71 -9.06 25.80 -5.34
N GLY A 72 -9.62 25.45 -6.50
CA GLY A 72 -9.06 25.74 -7.81
C GLY A 72 -7.81 24.91 -8.17
N LEU A 73 -7.43 23.94 -7.32
CA LEU A 73 -6.24 23.10 -7.50
C LEU A 73 -6.66 21.64 -7.67
N ARG A 74 -5.89 20.90 -8.47
CA ARG A 74 -6.00 19.44 -8.52
C ARG A 74 -5.46 18.81 -7.23
N VAL A 75 -5.74 17.54 -7.01
CA VAL A 75 -5.45 16.84 -5.74
C VAL A 75 -3.97 16.94 -5.35
N ILE A 76 -3.05 16.63 -6.25
CA ILE A 76 -1.61 16.64 -5.96
C ILE A 76 -1.08 18.07 -5.83
N ASP A 77 -1.55 19.01 -6.64
CA ASP A 77 -1.19 20.43 -6.49
C ASP A 77 -1.62 20.97 -5.11
N ARG A 78 -2.81 20.58 -4.64
CA ARG A 78 -3.32 20.97 -3.33
C ARG A 78 -2.48 20.37 -2.20
N LEU A 79 -2.19 19.07 -2.25
CA LEU A 79 -1.35 18.39 -1.26
C LEU A 79 0.07 18.97 -1.23
N HIS A 80 0.63 19.30 -2.39
CA HIS A 80 1.92 19.97 -2.50
C HIS A 80 1.92 21.34 -1.82
N LYS A 81 0.89 22.17 -2.08
CA LYS A 81 0.72 23.50 -1.46
C LYS A 81 0.73 23.42 0.08
N HIS A 82 0.14 22.37 0.65
CA HIS A 82 0.06 22.15 2.10
C HIS A 82 1.27 21.37 2.67
N GLY A 83 2.33 21.12 1.87
CA GLY A 83 3.56 20.47 2.33
C GLY A 83 3.37 18.99 2.74
N ILE A 84 2.42 18.29 2.11
CA ILE A 84 2.12 16.88 2.38
C ILE A 84 3.04 15.96 1.59
N LEU A 85 3.45 16.36 0.37
CA LEU A 85 4.30 15.53 -0.50
C LEU A 85 5.75 15.49 -0.01
N GLY A 86 6.46 14.43 -0.36
CA GLY A 86 7.87 14.26 -0.05
C GLY A 86 8.34 12.81 -0.07
N PRO A 87 9.65 12.55 0.12
CA PRO A 87 10.27 11.24 -0.08
C PRO A 87 9.84 10.17 0.94
N ARG A 88 9.09 10.53 1.95
CA ARG A 88 8.49 9.61 2.95
C ARG A 88 6.97 9.54 2.84
N THR A 89 6.37 10.23 1.86
CA THR A 89 4.92 10.23 1.63
C THR A 89 4.52 9.17 0.62
N ILE A 90 3.42 8.50 0.90
CA ILE A 90 2.80 7.48 0.07
C ILE A 90 1.43 8.00 -0.38
N THR A 91 1.25 8.19 -1.68
CA THR A 91 -0.06 8.41 -2.31
C THR A 91 -0.60 7.07 -2.79
N ALA A 92 -1.89 6.82 -2.61
CA ALA A 92 -2.53 5.59 -3.09
C ALA A 92 -3.43 5.86 -4.29
N HIS A 93 -3.59 4.86 -5.15
CA HIS A 93 -4.41 4.80 -6.35
C HIS A 93 -3.90 5.63 -7.55
N GLY A 94 -4.05 6.95 -7.56
CA GLY A 94 -3.57 7.81 -8.64
C GLY A 94 -4.20 7.51 -10.00
N VAL A 95 -5.48 7.10 -10.03
CA VAL A 95 -6.17 6.68 -11.27
C VAL A 95 -6.35 7.85 -12.23
N HIS A 96 -6.67 9.04 -11.69
CA HIS A 96 -7.07 10.21 -12.45
C HIS A 96 -6.02 11.34 -12.44
N PHE A 97 -4.75 11.04 -12.17
CA PHE A 97 -3.67 12.03 -12.26
C PHE A 97 -3.45 12.51 -13.69
N ASP A 98 -3.20 13.80 -13.83
CA ASP A 98 -2.71 14.37 -15.07
C ASP A 98 -1.16 14.40 -15.14
N ALA A 99 -0.63 14.87 -16.26
CA ALA A 99 0.83 14.91 -16.48
C ALA A 99 1.55 15.86 -15.50
N ARG A 100 0.90 16.94 -15.04
CA ARG A 100 1.47 17.89 -14.08
C ARG A 100 1.56 17.25 -12.69
N GLU A 101 0.52 16.56 -12.25
CA GLU A 101 0.51 15.84 -10.97
C GLU A 101 1.57 14.75 -10.95
N ILE A 102 1.71 14.01 -12.05
CA ILE A 102 2.78 13.01 -12.22
C ILE A 102 4.16 13.68 -12.07
N GLN A 103 4.38 14.84 -12.69
CA GLN A 103 5.64 15.58 -12.58
C GLN A 103 5.90 16.04 -11.14
N LEU A 104 4.89 16.54 -10.42
CA LEU A 104 5.02 16.94 -9.01
C LEU A 104 5.40 15.77 -8.11
N LEU A 105 4.83 14.59 -8.33
CA LEU A 105 5.23 13.38 -7.58
C LEU A 105 6.70 13.01 -7.84
N CYS A 106 7.17 13.16 -9.09
CA CYS A 106 8.59 12.95 -9.41
C CYS A 106 9.48 13.99 -8.72
N ASP A 107 9.15 15.27 -8.81
CA ASP A 107 9.95 16.38 -8.27
C ASP A 107 10.04 16.33 -6.73
N THR A 108 9.01 15.81 -6.08
CA THR A 108 8.95 15.65 -4.63
C THR A 108 9.41 14.27 -4.14
N GLU A 109 9.80 13.38 -5.05
CA GLU A 109 10.18 11.99 -4.74
C GLU A 109 9.09 11.20 -3.99
N THR A 110 7.82 11.59 -4.15
CA THR A 110 6.68 10.96 -3.49
C THR A 110 6.40 9.59 -4.11
N TRP A 111 6.06 8.61 -3.26
CA TRP A 111 5.73 7.24 -3.66
C TRP A 111 4.28 7.13 -4.09
N LEU A 112 4.02 6.26 -5.06
CA LEU A 112 2.67 5.85 -5.44
C LEU A 112 2.47 4.37 -5.11
N SER A 113 1.37 4.03 -4.45
CA SER A 113 0.91 2.66 -4.24
C SER A 113 -0.21 2.32 -5.22
N HIS A 114 0.03 1.39 -6.14
CA HIS A 114 -0.96 0.87 -7.08
C HIS A 114 -1.81 -0.23 -6.43
N GLN A 115 -3.14 -0.14 -6.54
CA GLN A 115 -4.12 -0.99 -5.87
C GLN A 115 -5.03 -1.70 -6.90
N PRO A 116 -4.51 -2.66 -7.70
CA PRO A 116 -5.24 -3.16 -8.87
C PRO A 116 -6.56 -3.86 -8.50
N ARG A 117 -6.60 -4.72 -7.48
CA ARG A 117 -7.86 -5.39 -7.07
C ARG A 117 -8.89 -4.42 -6.55
N SER A 118 -8.46 -3.45 -5.74
CA SER A 118 -9.37 -2.43 -5.21
C SER A 118 -9.94 -1.54 -6.31
N ASN A 119 -9.09 -1.04 -7.21
CA ASN A 119 -9.53 -0.21 -8.33
C ASN A 119 -10.54 -0.94 -9.22
N MET A 120 -10.33 -2.24 -9.47
CA MET A 120 -11.30 -3.08 -10.20
C MET A 120 -12.59 -3.25 -9.44
N ASN A 121 -12.53 -3.54 -8.13
CA ASN A 121 -13.72 -3.74 -7.28
C ASN A 121 -14.57 -2.49 -7.21
N ASN A 122 -13.94 -1.33 -7.08
CA ASN A 122 -14.61 -0.04 -6.95
C ASN A 122 -15.02 0.55 -8.32
N GLY A 123 -14.57 -0.07 -9.43
CA GLY A 123 -14.91 0.38 -10.79
C GLY A 123 -14.37 1.77 -11.14
N VAL A 124 -13.31 2.22 -10.47
CA VAL A 124 -12.77 3.59 -10.57
C VAL A 124 -11.86 3.80 -11.78
N GLY A 125 -11.42 2.73 -12.44
CA GLY A 125 -10.54 2.79 -13.61
C GLY A 125 -9.19 2.13 -13.39
N VAL A 126 -8.24 2.45 -14.27
CA VAL A 126 -6.89 1.84 -14.28
C VAL A 126 -5.83 2.93 -14.22
N THR A 127 -5.04 2.91 -13.16
CA THR A 127 -3.90 3.81 -12.96
C THR A 127 -2.91 3.66 -14.12
N PRO A 128 -2.42 4.75 -14.75
CA PRO A 128 -1.48 4.68 -15.89
C PRO A 128 -0.05 4.36 -15.43
N VAL A 129 0.11 3.25 -14.69
CA VAL A 129 1.35 2.84 -13.98
C VAL A 129 2.58 2.83 -14.87
N GLU A 130 2.48 2.25 -16.09
CA GLU A 130 3.65 2.16 -16.97
C GLU A 130 4.15 3.53 -17.42
N SER A 131 3.23 4.50 -17.61
CA SER A 131 3.60 5.87 -17.94
C SER A 131 4.24 6.58 -16.75
N MET A 132 3.70 6.36 -15.54
CA MET A 132 4.25 6.91 -14.30
C MET A 132 5.64 6.34 -13.99
N MET A 133 5.86 5.03 -14.16
CA MET A 133 7.18 4.42 -13.98
C MET A 133 8.19 4.98 -15.00
N ARG A 134 7.77 5.18 -16.27
CA ARG A 134 8.63 5.80 -17.29
C ARG A 134 8.95 7.26 -16.98
N ALA A 135 8.03 7.98 -16.32
CA ALA A 135 8.27 9.35 -15.84
C ALA A 135 9.20 9.41 -14.62
N GLY A 136 9.50 8.27 -13.99
CA GLY A 136 10.41 8.19 -12.85
C GLY A 136 9.72 8.03 -11.49
N ILE A 137 8.39 7.92 -11.44
CA ILE A 137 7.70 7.65 -10.17
C ILE A 137 8.04 6.24 -9.68
N ARG A 138 8.37 6.13 -8.41
CA ARG A 138 8.54 4.85 -7.71
C ARG A 138 7.17 4.30 -7.34
N VAL A 139 6.62 3.45 -8.21
CA VAL A 139 5.32 2.82 -7.99
C VAL A 139 5.51 1.53 -7.21
N CYS A 140 4.82 1.41 -6.09
CA CYS A 140 4.71 0.21 -5.26
C CYS A 140 3.44 -0.56 -5.59
N LEU A 141 3.35 -1.83 -5.17
CA LEU A 141 2.16 -2.65 -5.27
C LEU A 141 1.53 -2.83 -3.89
N GLY A 142 0.28 -2.45 -3.73
CA GLY A 142 -0.50 -2.57 -2.51
C GLY A 142 -1.81 -3.32 -2.74
N ASN A 143 -2.52 -3.66 -1.65
CA ASN A 143 -3.72 -4.49 -1.66
C ASN A 143 -4.99 -3.80 -1.16
N ASP A 144 -4.88 -2.62 -0.56
CA ASP A 144 -6.01 -1.90 0.04
C ASP A 144 -6.83 -2.79 1.00
N GLY A 145 -8.15 -2.80 0.88
CA GLY A 145 -9.06 -3.61 1.70
C GLY A 145 -9.11 -5.11 1.34
N PHE A 146 -8.32 -5.57 0.37
CA PHE A 146 -8.23 -6.98 0.01
C PHE A 146 -7.27 -7.76 0.92
N SER A 147 -7.31 -9.08 0.83
CA SER A 147 -6.42 -9.97 1.58
C SER A 147 -4.94 -9.66 1.28
N ASN A 148 -4.06 -9.93 2.25
CA ASN A 148 -2.61 -9.76 2.11
C ASN A 148 -1.95 -10.81 1.19
N ALA A 149 -2.74 -11.52 0.38
CA ALA A 149 -2.27 -12.44 -0.66
C ALA A 149 -1.66 -11.66 -1.84
N MET A 150 -0.44 -11.14 -1.66
CA MET A 150 0.18 -10.23 -2.62
C MET A 150 0.41 -10.85 -4.01
N TRP A 151 0.49 -12.16 -4.14
CA TRP A 151 0.59 -12.80 -5.46
C TRP A 151 -0.72 -12.68 -6.28
N GLU A 152 -1.85 -12.46 -5.61
CA GLU A 152 -3.10 -12.10 -6.30
C GLU A 152 -3.03 -10.68 -6.87
N GLU A 153 -2.38 -9.74 -6.14
CA GLU A 153 -2.12 -8.39 -6.68
C GLU A 153 -1.18 -8.44 -7.89
N TRP A 154 -0.14 -9.30 -7.85
CA TRP A 154 0.73 -9.51 -9.01
C TRP A 154 -0.07 -9.92 -10.24
N LYS A 155 -0.93 -10.91 -10.08
CA LYS A 155 -1.79 -11.42 -11.16
C LYS A 155 -2.77 -10.37 -11.64
N ALA A 156 -3.39 -9.65 -10.71
CA ALA A 156 -4.35 -8.59 -11.02
C ALA A 156 -3.67 -7.45 -11.81
N ALA A 157 -2.54 -6.93 -11.35
CA ALA A 157 -1.78 -5.90 -12.05
C ALA A 157 -1.40 -6.37 -13.46
N TYR A 158 -0.85 -7.59 -13.59
CA TYR A 158 -0.44 -8.16 -14.87
C TYR A 158 -1.58 -8.28 -15.88
N LEU A 159 -2.75 -8.74 -15.45
CA LEU A 159 -3.90 -8.97 -16.34
C LEU A 159 -4.72 -7.71 -16.62
N LEU A 160 -4.93 -6.87 -15.62
CA LEU A 160 -5.74 -5.66 -15.71
C LEU A 160 -5.26 -4.74 -16.83
N HIS A 161 -3.98 -4.41 -16.85
CA HIS A 161 -3.42 -3.50 -17.85
C HIS A 161 -3.50 -4.06 -19.27
N LYS A 162 -3.30 -5.38 -19.45
CA LYS A 162 -3.47 -6.04 -20.76
C LYS A 162 -4.93 -5.97 -21.23
N ALA A 163 -5.87 -6.26 -20.34
CA ALA A 163 -7.30 -6.23 -20.66
C ALA A 163 -7.77 -4.80 -20.98
N HIS A 164 -7.38 -3.83 -20.16
CA HIS A 164 -7.75 -2.42 -20.35
C HIS A 164 -7.24 -1.86 -21.68
N HIS A 165 -5.96 -2.10 -22.00
CA HIS A 165 -5.35 -1.60 -23.23
C HIS A 165 -5.59 -2.51 -24.46
N ARG A 166 -6.18 -3.71 -24.28
CA ARG A 166 -6.33 -4.72 -25.32
C ARG A 166 -4.98 -5.03 -26.02
N ASP A 167 -3.90 -5.04 -25.26
CA ASP A 167 -2.54 -5.24 -25.76
C ASP A 167 -1.78 -6.19 -24.80
N PRO A 168 -1.40 -7.39 -25.26
CA PRO A 168 -0.72 -8.39 -24.45
C PRO A 168 0.71 -7.97 -24.03
N ARG A 169 1.28 -6.94 -24.65
CA ARG A 169 2.62 -6.44 -24.35
C ARG A 169 2.65 -5.52 -23.12
N ARG A 170 1.48 -5.00 -22.69
CA ARG A 170 1.37 -4.07 -21.56
C ARG A 170 1.65 -4.79 -20.24
N MET A 171 2.16 -4.06 -19.25
CA MET A 171 2.50 -4.54 -17.90
C MET A 171 3.26 -5.86 -17.95
N HIS A 172 4.52 -5.79 -18.33
CA HIS A 172 5.38 -6.95 -18.39
C HIS A 172 5.60 -7.57 -17.01
N GLY A 173 5.89 -8.87 -16.92
CA GLY A 173 6.12 -9.53 -15.64
C GLY A 173 7.24 -8.87 -14.81
N TYR A 174 8.25 -8.30 -15.46
CA TYR A 174 9.30 -7.53 -14.78
C TYR A 174 8.81 -6.17 -14.24
N ASP A 175 7.82 -5.53 -14.86
CA ASP A 175 7.23 -4.29 -14.33
C ASP A 175 6.51 -4.59 -13.00
N VAL A 176 5.77 -5.70 -12.96
CA VAL A 176 5.12 -6.16 -11.72
C VAL A 176 6.17 -6.52 -10.66
N GLN A 177 7.23 -7.23 -11.04
CA GLN A 177 8.34 -7.55 -10.13
C GLN A 177 9.02 -6.28 -9.59
N GLN A 178 9.22 -5.27 -10.44
CA GLN A 178 9.82 -4.00 -10.03
C GLN A 178 8.98 -3.34 -8.93
N MET A 179 7.67 -3.25 -9.11
CA MET A 179 6.75 -2.70 -8.11
C MET A 179 6.73 -3.51 -6.83
N ALA A 180 6.47 -4.82 -6.95
CA ALA A 180 6.12 -5.69 -5.82
C ALA A 180 7.32 -6.15 -4.98
N ILE A 181 8.52 -6.21 -5.57
CA ILE A 181 9.74 -6.61 -4.84
C ILE A 181 10.64 -5.40 -4.62
N TYR A 182 11.12 -4.80 -5.69
CA TYR A 182 12.19 -3.82 -5.57
C TYR A 182 11.71 -2.48 -5.02
N ASN A 183 10.60 -1.96 -5.52
CA ASN A 183 10.06 -0.68 -5.03
C ASN A 183 9.43 -0.84 -3.64
N ASN A 184 8.71 -1.94 -3.36
CA ASN A 184 8.18 -2.21 -2.03
C ASN A 184 9.31 -2.34 -0.99
N ALA A 185 10.39 -3.05 -1.32
CA ALA A 185 11.56 -3.13 -0.44
C ALA A 185 12.25 -1.76 -0.28
N ALA A 186 12.38 -0.99 -1.37
CA ALA A 186 12.96 0.35 -1.30
C ALA A 186 12.12 1.29 -0.43
N LEU A 187 10.78 1.24 -0.54
CA LEU A 187 9.88 1.99 0.32
C LEU A 187 10.01 1.56 1.79
N ALA A 188 10.05 0.25 2.07
CA ALA A 188 10.27 -0.24 3.43
C ALA A 188 11.60 0.28 4.01
N ASN A 189 12.67 0.29 3.22
CA ASN A 189 13.97 0.80 3.65
C ASN A 189 14.02 2.33 3.89
N VAL A 190 13.03 3.10 3.45
CA VAL A 190 12.88 4.52 3.85
C VAL A 190 12.55 4.63 5.33
N PHE A 191 11.81 3.68 5.88
CA PHE A 191 11.33 3.68 7.27
C PHE A 191 12.18 2.82 8.19
N PHE A 192 12.66 1.67 7.74
CA PHE A 192 13.44 0.70 8.49
C PHE A 192 14.93 0.80 8.08
N GLN A 193 15.67 1.66 8.75
CA GLN A 193 17.06 2.00 8.37
C GLN A 193 18.13 1.18 9.09
N ASN A 194 17.76 0.31 10.04
CA ASN A 194 18.71 -0.43 10.87
C ASN A 194 19.44 -1.52 10.11
N ALA A 195 18.79 -2.13 9.11
CA ALA A 195 19.34 -3.13 8.22
C ALA A 195 18.55 -3.19 6.91
N PRO A 196 19.15 -3.64 5.79
CA PRO A 196 18.41 -3.78 4.54
C PRO A 196 17.26 -4.78 4.62
N ILE A 197 16.10 -4.44 4.01
CA ILE A 197 14.94 -5.32 3.80
C ILE A 197 14.90 -5.74 2.33
N GLY A 198 14.40 -6.96 2.04
CA GLY A 198 14.18 -7.47 0.69
C GLY A 198 15.42 -8.08 0.03
N ARG A 199 16.45 -8.42 0.82
CA ARG A 199 17.69 -9.06 0.33
C ARG A 199 18.14 -10.18 1.25
N LEU A 200 18.60 -11.29 0.68
CA LEU A 200 19.23 -12.40 1.41
C LEU A 200 20.77 -12.22 1.37
N ILE A 201 21.27 -11.31 2.19
CA ILE A 201 22.70 -11.01 2.34
C ILE A 201 23.07 -10.90 3.83
N PRO A 202 24.32 -11.14 4.22
CA PRO A 202 24.77 -10.90 5.60
C PRO A 202 24.50 -9.44 6.01
N GLY A 203 23.95 -9.25 7.22
CA GLY A 203 23.61 -7.94 7.77
C GLY A 203 22.23 -7.40 7.37
N ALA A 204 21.48 -8.09 6.51
CA ALA A 204 20.07 -7.76 6.22
C ALA A 204 19.14 -8.30 7.31
N PHE A 205 17.92 -7.73 7.40
CA PHE A 205 16.84 -8.36 8.15
C PHE A 205 16.56 -9.74 7.59
N ALA A 206 16.44 -10.73 8.49
CA ALA A 206 16.06 -12.08 8.11
C ALA A 206 14.53 -12.17 8.00
N ASP A 207 13.97 -11.55 6.96
CA ASP A 207 12.55 -11.62 6.58
C ASP A 207 12.43 -12.60 5.42
N ILE A 208 11.96 -13.82 5.72
CA ILE A 208 12.06 -14.96 4.79
C ILE A 208 10.74 -15.72 4.80
N ILE A 209 10.25 -16.07 3.62
CA ILE A 209 9.17 -17.05 3.45
C ILE A 209 9.71 -18.32 2.79
N PHE A 210 9.14 -19.47 3.17
CA PHE A 210 9.39 -20.75 2.51
C PHE A 210 8.15 -21.14 1.72
N VAL A 211 8.34 -21.49 0.45
CA VAL A 211 7.26 -21.74 -0.49
C VAL A 211 7.39 -23.17 -1.01
N ASP A 212 6.36 -23.97 -0.79
CA ASP A 212 6.24 -25.34 -1.30
C ASP A 212 5.72 -25.30 -2.76
N TYR A 213 6.63 -25.00 -3.67
CA TYR A 213 6.33 -24.86 -5.10
C TYR A 213 7.23 -25.76 -5.94
N HIS A 214 6.61 -26.64 -6.73
CA HIS A 214 7.27 -27.60 -7.58
C HIS A 214 7.00 -27.30 -9.06
N PRO A 215 7.79 -26.46 -9.72
CA PRO A 215 7.58 -26.10 -11.12
C PRO A 215 7.87 -27.27 -12.05
N ASN A 216 7.08 -27.42 -13.12
CA ASN A 216 7.32 -28.40 -14.18
C ASN A 216 8.42 -27.97 -15.15
N THR A 217 8.92 -26.74 -15.05
CA THR A 217 9.99 -26.17 -15.88
C THR A 217 11.07 -25.60 -14.97
N PRO A 218 12.35 -25.51 -15.44
CA PRO A 218 13.40 -24.89 -14.64
C PRO A 218 13.05 -23.46 -14.22
N MET A 219 13.16 -23.17 -12.93
CA MET A 219 12.99 -21.82 -12.39
C MET A 219 14.34 -21.10 -12.36
N THR A 220 14.38 -19.91 -12.93
CA THR A 220 15.57 -19.06 -13.03
C THR A 220 15.24 -17.62 -12.65
N ALA A 221 16.24 -16.79 -12.42
CA ALA A 221 16.02 -15.34 -12.20
C ALA A 221 15.28 -14.70 -13.41
N GLY A 222 15.50 -15.21 -14.62
CA GLY A 222 14.89 -14.69 -15.84
C GLY A 222 13.43 -15.06 -16.06
N ASN A 223 12.85 -16.02 -15.33
CA ASN A 223 11.45 -16.41 -15.47
C ASN A 223 10.66 -16.42 -14.15
N LEU A 224 11.26 -16.01 -13.06
CA LEU A 224 10.63 -15.96 -11.74
C LEU A 224 9.29 -15.21 -11.72
N PRO A 225 9.12 -14.02 -12.36
CA PRO A 225 7.84 -13.32 -12.35
C PRO A 225 6.69 -14.16 -12.87
N TRP A 226 6.91 -14.96 -13.91
CA TRP A 226 5.85 -15.81 -14.48
C TRP A 226 5.55 -17.03 -13.62
N HIS A 227 6.55 -17.60 -12.92
CA HIS A 227 6.30 -18.64 -11.93
C HIS A 227 5.42 -18.09 -10.79
N ILE A 228 5.65 -16.86 -10.34
CA ILE A 228 4.81 -16.21 -9.34
C ILE A 228 3.40 -15.96 -9.90
N ILE A 229 3.28 -15.31 -11.06
CA ILE A 229 1.98 -14.90 -11.64
C ILE A 229 1.11 -16.13 -11.98
N PHE A 230 1.69 -17.18 -12.55
CA PHE A 230 0.92 -18.31 -13.08
C PHE A 230 0.91 -19.55 -12.19
N GLY A 231 1.90 -19.71 -11.31
CA GLY A 231 2.10 -20.95 -10.57
C GLY A 231 1.98 -20.84 -9.06
N MET A 232 2.43 -19.75 -8.45
CA MET A 232 2.44 -19.64 -7.00
C MET A 232 1.10 -19.17 -6.43
N GLN A 233 0.74 -19.70 -5.27
CA GLN A 233 -0.44 -19.32 -4.48
C GLN A 233 -0.03 -19.13 -3.02
N GLN A 234 -0.72 -18.25 -2.30
CA GLN A 234 -0.44 -17.96 -0.89
C GLN A 234 -0.49 -19.21 0.00
N SER A 235 -1.33 -20.18 -0.32
CA SER A 235 -1.42 -21.47 0.40
C SER A 235 -0.14 -22.32 0.31
N MET A 236 0.76 -22.02 -0.62
CA MET A 236 2.06 -22.69 -0.76
C MET A 236 3.10 -22.16 0.24
N VAL A 237 2.85 -21.06 0.93
CA VAL A 237 3.76 -20.58 1.98
C VAL A 237 3.63 -21.50 3.20
N THR A 238 4.74 -22.15 3.57
CA THR A 238 4.78 -23.15 4.65
C THR A 238 5.40 -22.61 5.93
N ALA A 239 6.32 -21.63 5.81
CA ALA A 239 6.93 -20.99 6.96
C ALA A 239 7.19 -19.51 6.69
N THR A 240 7.19 -18.70 7.77
CA THR A 240 7.46 -17.26 7.72
C THR A 240 8.38 -16.88 8.87
N ILE A 241 9.47 -16.19 8.55
CA ILE A 241 10.42 -15.63 9.49
C ILE A 241 10.40 -14.09 9.33
N VAL A 242 10.34 -13.35 10.42
CA VAL A 242 10.43 -11.89 10.44
C VAL A 242 11.49 -11.47 11.46
N ALA A 243 12.45 -10.66 11.04
CA ALA A 243 13.60 -10.22 11.84
C ALA A 243 14.30 -11.40 12.55
N GLY A 244 14.43 -12.54 11.87
CA GLY A 244 15.04 -13.76 12.40
C GLY A 244 14.15 -14.59 13.33
N LYS A 245 12.92 -14.15 13.63
CA LYS A 245 11.98 -14.90 14.48
C LYS A 245 11.02 -15.71 13.61
N LEU A 246 10.95 -17.03 13.86
CA LEU A 246 9.98 -17.90 13.20
C LEU A 246 8.58 -17.61 13.73
N LEU A 247 7.69 -17.14 12.87
CA LEU A 247 6.30 -16.78 13.21
C LEU A 247 5.29 -17.86 12.80
N MET A 248 5.56 -18.55 11.71
CA MET A 248 4.72 -19.63 11.19
C MET A 248 5.59 -20.80 10.73
N LYS A 249 5.17 -22.03 11.00
CA LYS A 249 5.80 -23.26 10.51
C LYS A 249 4.71 -24.28 10.16
N ASP A 250 4.90 -25.00 9.08
CA ASP A 250 3.93 -26.00 8.59
C ASP A 250 2.50 -25.42 8.47
N ARG A 251 2.40 -24.14 8.08
CA ARG A 251 1.14 -23.35 8.00
C ARG A 251 0.43 -23.11 9.33
N GLN A 252 1.12 -23.31 10.45
CA GLN A 252 0.59 -23.02 11.80
C GLN A 252 1.30 -21.80 12.39
N LEU A 253 0.54 -20.83 12.89
CA LEU A 253 1.08 -19.68 13.61
C LEU A 253 1.65 -20.14 14.96
N LEU A 254 2.85 -19.64 15.30
CA LEU A 254 3.54 -19.98 16.55
C LEU A 254 3.38 -18.91 17.63
N THR A 255 2.85 -17.75 17.26
CA THR A 255 2.77 -16.56 18.14
C THR A 255 1.34 -16.13 18.44
N LEU A 256 0.36 -16.71 17.76
CA LEU A 256 -1.06 -16.41 17.91
C LEU A 256 -1.86 -17.71 17.92
N ASP A 257 -2.94 -17.73 18.71
CA ASP A 257 -3.95 -18.78 18.69
C ASP A 257 -5.09 -18.36 17.74
N GLU A 258 -5.09 -18.92 16.52
CA GLU A 258 -6.06 -18.56 15.49
C GLU A 258 -7.47 -19.00 15.85
N GLU A 259 -7.63 -20.13 16.57
CA GLU A 259 -8.93 -20.65 16.99
C GLU A 259 -9.55 -19.76 18.05
N GLU A 260 -8.76 -19.35 19.06
CA GLU A 260 -9.20 -18.42 20.10
C GLU A 260 -9.59 -17.07 19.52
N ILE A 261 -8.75 -16.49 18.64
CA ILE A 261 -9.01 -15.19 17.98
C ILE A 261 -10.28 -15.26 17.14
N SER A 262 -10.44 -16.33 16.37
CA SER A 262 -11.62 -16.54 15.53
C SER A 262 -12.91 -16.74 16.36
N ALA A 263 -12.81 -17.44 17.49
CA ALA A 263 -13.94 -17.60 18.41
C ALA A 263 -14.37 -16.25 19.00
N LYS A 264 -13.42 -15.45 19.51
CA LYS A 264 -13.69 -14.09 20.02
C LYS A 264 -14.26 -13.16 18.96
N ALA A 265 -13.75 -13.22 17.73
CA ALA A 265 -14.30 -12.43 16.62
C ALA A 265 -15.77 -12.78 16.34
N ARG A 266 -16.11 -14.08 16.30
CA ARG A 266 -17.51 -14.53 16.13
C ARG A 266 -18.41 -14.12 17.29
N GLU A 267 -17.93 -14.10 18.51
CA GLU A 267 -18.66 -13.64 19.69
C GLU A 267 -19.01 -12.14 19.59
N ILE A 268 -18.07 -11.31 19.15
CA ILE A 268 -18.22 -9.85 19.09
C ILE A 268 -19.01 -9.40 17.84
N ALA A 269 -18.89 -10.12 16.73
CA ALA A 269 -19.46 -9.72 15.44
C ALA A 269 -20.96 -9.38 15.49
N PRO A 270 -21.86 -10.14 16.18
CA PRO A 270 -23.28 -9.80 16.23
C PRO A 270 -23.55 -8.41 16.81
N SER A 271 -22.82 -7.99 17.85
CA SER A 271 -22.98 -6.67 18.45
C SER A 271 -22.54 -5.52 17.50
N VAL A 272 -21.50 -5.76 16.74
CA VAL A 272 -21.00 -4.81 15.72
C VAL A 272 -22.03 -4.67 14.60
N TRP A 273 -22.51 -5.78 14.06
CA TRP A 273 -23.52 -5.79 13.00
C TRP A 273 -24.85 -5.21 13.45
N GLY A 274 -25.28 -5.46 14.69
CA GLY A 274 -26.49 -4.85 15.26
C GLY A 274 -26.41 -3.31 15.31
N ARG A 275 -25.27 -2.75 15.69
CA ARG A 275 -25.05 -1.30 15.64
C ARG A 275 -25.04 -0.77 14.22
N TYR A 276 -24.37 -1.44 13.29
CA TYR A 276 -24.36 -1.06 11.88
C TYR A 276 -25.78 -1.02 11.30
N GLN A 277 -26.58 -2.09 11.51
CA GLN A 277 -27.95 -2.16 11.03
C GLN A 277 -28.85 -1.05 11.63
N ALA A 278 -28.64 -0.74 12.90
CA ALA A 278 -29.36 0.35 13.55
C ALA A 278 -29.04 1.74 12.97
N GLU A 279 -27.78 1.96 12.52
CA GLU A 279 -27.41 3.21 11.85
C GLU A 279 -27.96 3.26 10.41
N VAL A 280 -27.87 2.15 9.67
CA VAL A 280 -28.43 2.06 8.30
C VAL A 280 -29.94 2.34 8.30
N ALA A 281 -30.68 1.79 9.26
CA ALA A 281 -32.12 2.01 9.38
C ALA A 281 -32.53 3.47 9.67
N LYS A 282 -31.60 4.35 10.08
CA LYS A 282 -31.87 5.80 10.25
C LYS A 282 -31.76 6.58 8.94
N ILE A 283 -31.13 6.01 7.92
CA ILE A 283 -30.82 6.66 6.65
C ILE A 283 -31.83 6.24 5.57
N MET A 284 -32.39 5.04 5.70
CA MET A 284 -33.46 4.52 4.86
C MET A 284 -34.84 5.03 5.33
#